data_ab7d785da468b85bc6e542070c7a597e
#
_entry.id   ab7d785da468b85bc6e542070c7a597e
#
_cell.length_a   1.000
_cell.length_b   1.000
_cell.length_c   1.000
_cell.angle_alpha   90.00
_cell.angle_beta   90.00
_cell.angle_gamma   90.00
#
_symmetry.space_group_name_H-M   'P 1'
#
loop_
_entity.id
_entity.type
_entity.pdbx_description
1 polymer ?
#
loop_
_entity_poly.entity_id
_entity_poly.type
_entity_poly.pdbx_seq_one_letter_code
_entity_poly.pdbx_strand_id
1 'polypeptide(L)'
;DLVRSRGLGDVYKRQDNIYVYKPLPSVKHMYYMDVDFYRYFIGRDDQSVNEKVMIGRIDQQIKVNKIMIDEFDLWKIPNPKLRHYMFNYLEIITVISTIMLIRSGTEENLEKKRELWKYIKDHDIRLFHHLRNGIMGNAMNLPGRGGRKISVAAYKLSQKIVGFN
;
A
#
# COMPACT_ATOMS: atom_id res chain seq x y z
N ASP A 1 21.69 22.02 1.91
CA ASP A 1 21.53 21.78 3.34
C ASP A 1 20.07 21.47 3.64
N LEU A 2 19.80 20.23 3.91
CA LEU A 2 18.47 19.69 4.06
C LEU A 2 17.83 20.25 5.33
N VAL A 3 16.76 21.00 5.18
CA VAL A 3 15.90 21.38 6.28
C VAL A 3 15.39 20.08 6.94
N ARG A 4 16.05 19.67 8.01
CA ARG A 4 15.55 18.64 8.91
C ARG A 4 14.31 19.21 9.58
N SER A 5 13.13 18.77 9.15
CA SER A 5 11.89 19.01 9.88
C SER A 5 11.99 18.37 11.27
N ARG A 6 12.44 19.13 12.25
CA ARG A 6 12.41 18.74 13.66
C ARG A 6 10.94 18.82 14.09
N GLY A 7 10.28 17.68 14.26
CA GLY A 7 8.97 17.68 14.89
C GLY A 7 8.00 16.58 14.51
N LEU A 8 8.24 15.81 13.47
CA LEU A 8 7.47 14.58 13.19
C LEU A 8 8.43 13.41 13.39
N GLY A 9 8.10 12.51 14.30
CA GLY A 9 8.92 11.33 14.59
C GLY A 9 9.33 10.56 13.34
N ASP A 10 10.21 9.60 13.49
CA ASP A 10 10.88 8.80 12.45
C ASP A 10 10.42 9.03 11.01
N VAL A 11 11.24 9.69 10.20
CA VAL A 11 10.94 9.98 8.77
C VAL A 11 10.94 8.68 7.99
N TYR A 12 9.75 8.14 7.71
CA TYR A 12 9.58 7.01 6.80
C TYR A 12 9.55 7.50 5.36
N LYS A 13 10.31 6.89 4.46
CA LYS A 13 10.34 7.28 3.03
C LYS A 13 9.03 7.01 2.25
N ARG A 14 7.94 6.60 2.92
CA ARG A 14 6.60 6.38 2.37
C ARG A 14 5.51 7.06 3.18
N GLN A 15 5.85 8.13 3.87
CA GLN A 15 4.90 8.96 4.64
C GLN A 15 3.90 9.70 3.75
N ASP A 16 4.21 9.86 2.48
CA ASP A 16 3.31 10.43 1.48
C ASP A 16 1.93 9.77 1.50
N ASN A 17 1.87 8.43 1.62
CA ASN A 17 0.60 7.72 1.73
C ASN A 17 -0.20 8.13 2.97
N ILE A 18 0.45 8.27 4.13
CA ILE A 18 -0.19 8.71 5.37
C ILE A 18 -0.62 10.17 5.26
N TYR A 19 0.26 11.02 4.69
CA TYR A 19 0.00 12.43 4.49
C TYR A 19 -1.23 12.69 3.63
N VAL A 20 -1.42 11.89 2.59
CA VAL A 20 -2.63 11.98 1.73
C VAL A 20 -3.85 11.36 2.42
N TYR A 21 -3.69 10.21 3.10
CA TYR A 21 -4.80 9.43 3.63
C TYR A 21 -5.48 10.05 4.84
N LYS A 22 -4.69 10.57 5.80
CA LYS A 22 -5.21 11.11 7.07
C LYS A 22 -6.15 12.30 6.92
N PRO A 23 -5.91 13.30 6.06
CA PRO A 23 -6.81 14.44 5.96
C PRO A 23 -8.10 14.15 5.18
N LEU A 24 -8.19 13.06 4.42
CA LEU A 24 -9.32 12.78 3.54
C LEU A 24 -10.70 12.93 4.20
N PRO A 25 -10.97 12.40 5.41
CA PRO A 25 -12.29 12.56 6.04
C PRO A 25 -12.66 14.00 6.42
N SER A 26 -11.65 14.87 6.55
CA SER A 26 -11.83 16.29 6.91
C SER A 26 -11.96 17.20 5.70
N VAL A 27 -11.69 16.70 4.48
CA VAL A 27 -11.75 17.50 3.25
C VAL A 27 -13.22 17.75 2.87
N LYS A 28 -13.60 19.02 2.83
CA LYS A 28 -14.95 19.46 2.40
C LYS A 28 -14.99 19.87 0.94
N HIS A 29 -13.92 20.48 0.47
CA HIS A 29 -13.78 20.96 -0.91
C HIS A 29 -12.41 20.57 -1.44
N MET A 30 -12.39 20.14 -2.69
CA MET A 30 -11.17 19.84 -3.43
C MET A 30 -11.20 20.63 -4.73
N TYR A 31 -10.11 21.33 -5.02
CA TYR A 31 -9.93 22.07 -6.26
C TYR A 31 -8.85 21.41 -7.09
N TYR A 32 -9.20 20.97 -8.28
CA TYR A 32 -8.25 20.45 -9.24
C TYR A 32 -7.76 21.58 -10.15
N MET A 33 -6.46 21.71 -10.28
CA MET A 33 -5.83 22.63 -11.22
C MET A 33 -5.05 21.83 -12.26
N ASP A 34 -5.34 22.05 -13.54
CA ASP A 34 -4.62 21.42 -14.65
C ASP A 34 -3.34 22.19 -14.95
N VAL A 35 -2.37 22.05 -14.05
CA VAL A 35 -1.06 22.70 -14.14
C VAL A 35 0.06 21.76 -13.70
N ASP A 36 1.18 21.80 -14.39
CA ASP A 36 2.40 21.04 -14.05
C ASP A 36 3.13 21.67 -12.85
N PHE A 37 2.62 21.46 -11.64
CA PHE A 37 3.24 21.97 -10.43
C PHE A 37 4.57 21.30 -10.09
N TYR A 38 4.70 20.03 -10.45
CA TYR A 38 5.85 19.22 -10.08
C TYR A 38 6.25 18.28 -11.21
N ARG A 39 7.48 18.42 -11.65
CA ARG A 39 8.08 17.52 -12.64
C ARG A 39 8.99 16.53 -11.94
N TYR A 40 8.57 15.28 -11.94
CA TYR A 40 9.31 14.19 -11.30
C TYR A 40 10.16 13.46 -12.34
N PHE A 41 11.49 13.48 -12.14
CA PHE A 41 12.38 12.70 -12.99
C PHE A 41 12.27 11.21 -12.65
N ILE A 42 11.79 10.39 -13.60
CA ILE A 42 11.64 8.94 -13.46
C ILE A 42 12.86 8.26 -14.11
N GLY A 43 13.38 7.21 -13.49
CA GLY A 43 14.44 6.38 -14.06
C GLY A 43 15.75 6.33 -13.28
N ARG A 44 15.81 6.89 -12.06
CA ARG A 44 16.96 6.72 -11.17
C ARG A 44 16.85 5.42 -10.39
N ASP A 45 17.98 4.70 -10.22
CA ASP A 45 18.04 3.42 -9.52
C ASP A 45 17.68 3.49 -8.02
N ASP A 46 17.83 4.67 -7.40
CA ASP A 46 17.56 4.92 -5.98
C ASP A 46 16.10 5.29 -5.67
N GLN A 47 15.24 5.32 -6.70
CA GLN A 47 13.85 5.72 -6.53
C GLN A 47 13.05 4.75 -5.66
N SER A 48 12.17 5.33 -4.84
CA SER A 48 11.31 4.55 -3.93
C SER A 48 10.36 3.58 -4.62
N VAL A 49 10.12 3.76 -5.91
CA VAL A 49 9.30 2.86 -6.76
C VAL A 49 10.09 1.70 -7.35
N ASN A 50 11.44 1.73 -7.28
CA ASN A 50 12.27 0.60 -7.70
C ASN A 50 11.99 -0.61 -6.79
N GLU A 51 11.73 -1.77 -7.38
CA GLU A 51 11.35 -2.99 -6.66
C GLU A 51 12.39 -3.43 -5.63
N LYS A 52 13.69 -3.40 -5.96
CA LYS A 52 14.75 -3.77 -5.01
C LYS A 52 14.75 -2.84 -3.81
N VAL A 53 14.53 -1.54 -4.04
CA VAL A 53 14.42 -0.53 -2.97
C VAL A 53 13.16 -0.77 -2.15
N MET A 54 12.04 -1.13 -2.79
CA MET A 54 10.78 -1.44 -2.11
C MET A 54 10.93 -2.65 -1.19
N ILE A 55 11.55 -3.74 -1.67
CA ILE A 55 11.80 -4.95 -0.88
C ILE A 55 12.76 -4.64 0.27
N GLY A 56 13.85 -3.90 0.02
CA GLY A 56 14.81 -3.51 1.06
C GLY A 56 14.21 -2.62 2.17
N ARG A 57 13.05 -2.02 1.93
CA ARG A 57 12.33 -1.14 2.88
C ARG A 57 10.96 -1.70 3.26
N ILE A 58 10.78 -3.02 3.14
CA ILE A 58 9.46 -3.64 3.30
C ILE A 58 8.89 -3.44 4.70
N ASP A 59 9.71 -3.37 5.73
CA ASP A 59 9.27 -3.13 7.10
C ASP A 59 8.65 -1.74 7.26
N GLN A 60 9.19 -0.72 6.58
CA GLN A 60 8.58 0.61 6.53
C GLN A 60 7.22 0.58 5.82
N GLN A 61 7.12 -0.16 4.72
CA GLN A 61 5.86 -0.33 3.99
C GLN A 61 4.79 -1.01 4.86
N ILE A 62 5.16 -2.07 5.59
CA ILE A 62 4.27 -2.76 6.53
C ILE A 62 3.81 -1.81 7.64
N LYS A 63 4.73 -1.01 8.19
CA LYS A 63 4.40 -0.03 9.23
C LYS A 63 3.40 1.01 8.73
N VAL A 64 3.62 1.57 7.53
CA VAL A 64 2.68 2.50 6.90
C VAL A 64 1.32 1.86 6.69
N ASN A 65 1.28 0.62 6.19
CA ASN A 65 0.03 -0.11 5.97
C ASN A 65 -0.73 -0.31 7.29
N LYS A 66 -0.05 -0.70 8.39
CA LYS A 66 -0.67 -0.84 9.71
C LYS A 66 -1.21 0.50 10.23
N ILE A 67 -0.45 1.58 10.10
CA ILE A 67 -0.92 2.93 10.48
C ILE A 67 -2.20 3.30 9.72
N MET A 68 -2.29 3.00 8.42
CA MET A 68 -3.49 3.29 7.63
C MET A 68 -4.69 2.43 8.06
N ILE A 69 -4.45 1.18 8.50
CA ILE A 69 -5.49 0.30 9.04
C ILE A 69 -6.03 0.84 10.36
N ASP A 70 -5.14 1.32 11.24
CA ASP A 70 -5.49 1.78 12.58
C ASP A 70 -6.15 3.16 12.61
N GLU A 71 -5.90 3.98 11.57
CA GLU A 71 -6.26 5.39 11.58
C GLU A 71 -7.77 5.61 11.58
N PHE A 72 -8.55 4.81 10.83
CA PHE A 72 -9.99 5.00 10.68
C PHE A 72 -10.77 3.69 10.67
N ASP A 73 -11.90 3.67 11.37
CA ASP A 73 -12.98 2.73 11.07
C ASP A 73 -13.66 3.17 9.76
N LEU A 74 -13.24 2.60 8.64
CA LEU A 74 -13.73 2.97 7.31
C LEU A 74 -15.24 2.76 7.15
N TRP A 75 -15.83 1.84 7.93
CA TRP A 75 -17.27 1.59 7.90
C TRP A 75 -18.07 2.79 8.40
N LYS A 76 -17.47 3.63 9.27
CA LYS A 76 -18.07 4.84 9.84
C LYS A 76 -17.93 6.07 8.97
N ILE A 77 -17.20 6.03 7.85
CA ILE A 77 -17.11 7.17 6.93
C ILE A 77 -18.48 7.42 6.28
N PRO A 78 -19.12 8.58 6.54
CA PRO A 78 -20.52 8.80 6.13
C PRO A 78 -20.69 8.88 4.61
N ASN A 79 -19.77 9.57 3.92
CA ASN A 79 -19.83 9.74 2.47
C ASN A 79 -19.44 8.42 1.76
N PRO A 80 -20.37 7.79 1.01
CA PRO A 80 -20.10 6.49 0.41
C PRO A 80 -19.03 6.54 -0.70
N LYS A 81 -18.89 7.64 -1.42
CA LYS A 81 -17.84 7.80 -2.45
C LYS A 81 -16.47 7.92 -1.81
N LEU A 82 -16.35 8.72 -0.76
CA LEU A 82 -15.10 8.84 0.01
C LEU A 82 -14.74 7.52 0.66
N ARG A 83 -15.71 6.86 1.31
CA ARG A 83 -15.51 5.54 1.91
C ARG A 83 -14.99 4.52 0.90
N HIS A 84 -15.60 4.44 -0.28
CA HIS A 84 -15.15 3.56 -1.35
C HIS A 84 -13.72 3.89 -1.82
N TYR A 85 -13.42 5.18 -2.00
CA TYR A 85 -12.07 5.63 -2.36
C TYR A 85 -11.03 5.22 -1.30
N MET A 86 -11.34 5.40 -0.02
CA MET A 86 -10.43 5.06 1.07
C MET A 86 -10.23 3.55 1.21
N PHE A 87 -11.26 2.73 0.98
CA PHE A 87 -11.12 1.28 0.89
C PHE A 87 -10.21 0.85 -0.26
N ASN A 88 -10.43 1.40 -1.45
CA ASN A 88 -9.59 1.11 -2.61
C ASN A 88 -8.14 1.51 -2.38
N TYR A 89 -7.90 2.66 -1.76
CA TYR A 89 -6.55 3.11 -1.44
C TYR A 89 -5.86 2.15 -0.48
N LEU A 90 -6.52 1.77 0.60
CA LEU A 90 -6.00 0.80 1.56
C LEU A 90 -5.77 -0.57 0.91
N GLU A 91 -6.68 -1.03 0.04
CA GLU A 91 -6.52 -2.28 -0.71
C GLU A 91 -5.26 -2.25 -1.58
N ILE A 92 -5.04 -1.18 -2.35
CA ILE A 92 -3.85 -1.02 -3.19
C ILE A 92 -2.56 -1.10 -2.35
N ILE A 93 -2.48 -0.38 -1.24
CA ILE A 93 -1.32 -0.40 -0.36
C ILE A 93 -1.09 -1.79 0.25
N THR A 94 -2.16 -2.48 0.64
CA THR A 94 -2.08 -3.84 1.19
C THR A 94 -1.63 -4.86 0.14
N VAL A 95 -2.13 -4.73 -1.09
CA VAL A 95 -1.74 -5.54 -2.24
C VAL A 95 -0.26 -5.33 -2.58
N ILE A 96 0.20 -4.08 -2.65
CA ILE A 96 1.61 -3.74 -2.89
C ILE A 96 2.50 -4.35 -1.79
N SER A 97 2.13 -4.18 -0.53
CA SER A 97 2.87 -4.78 0.59
C SER A 97 2.95 -6.29 0.45
N THR A 98 1.83 -6.94 0.14
CA THR A 98 1.73 -8.39 -0.01
C THR A 98 2.58 -8.92 -1.17
N ILE A 99 2.51 -8.28 -2.34
CA ILE A 99 3.25 -8.75 -3.51
C ILE A 99 4.75 -8.55 -3.36
N MET A 100 5.22 -7.48 -2.72
CA MET A 100 6.64 -7.27 -2.45
C MET A 100 7.19 -8.32 -1.47
N LEU A 101 6.42 -8.70 -0.46
CA LEU A 101 6.75 -9.79 0.46
C LEU A 101 6.86 -11.14 -0.26
N ILE A 102 5.98 -11.43 -1.22
CA ILE A 102 6.05 -12.63 -2.04
C ILE A 102 7.28 -12.59 -2.97
N ARG A 103 7.56 -11.46 -3.60
CA ARG A 103 8.64 -11.30 -4.58
C ARG A 103 10.04 -11.32 -3.95
N SER A 104 10.17 -10.97 -2.69
CA SER A 104 11.44 -11.10 -1.97
C SER A 104 11.96 -12.55 -1.95
N GLY A 105 11.05 -13.53 -1.97
CA GLY A 105 11.38 -14.96 -2.04
C GLY A 105 11.93 -15.56 -0.75
N THR A 106 12.03 -14.80 0.34
CA THR A 106 12.55 -15.26 1.63
C THR A 106 11.43 -15.78 2.54
N GLU A 107 11.71 -16.82 3.34
CA GLU A 107 10.74 -17.32 4.32
C GLU A 107 10.43 -16.27 5.38
N GLU A 108 11.40 -15.45 5.78
CA GLU A 108 11.19 -14.35 6.71
C GLU A 108 10.11 -13.39 6.21
N ASN A 109 10.19 -12.96 4.96
CA ASN A 109 9.19 -12.04 4.39
C ASN A 109 7.85 -12.73 4.11
N LEU A 110 7.83 -14.03 3.86
CA LEU A 110 6.58 -14.79 3.81
C LEU A 110 5.92 -14.90 5.19
N GLU A 111 6.70 -14.97 6.28
CA GLU A 111 6.16 -14.86 7.63
C GLU A 111 5.59 -13.46 7.90
N LYS A 112 6.33 -12.39 7.57
CA LYS A 112 5.82 -11.01 7.68
C LYS A 112 4.51 -10.83 6.90
N LYS A 113 4.35 -11.51 5.75
CA LYS A 113 3.07 -11.54 5.02
C LYS A 113 1.96 -12.16 5.87
N ARG A 114 2.21 -13.32 6.49
CA ARG A 114 1.22 -13.99 7.35
C ARG A 114 0.83 -13.13 8.54
N GLU A 115 1.82 -12.50 9.17
CA GLU A 115 1.63 -11.57 10.29
C GLU A 115 0.82 -10.33 9.89
N LEU A 116 1.07 -9.71 8.72
CA LEU A 116 0.29 -8.58 8.23
C LEU A 116 -1.18 -8.97 8.04
N TRP A 117 -1.46 -10.10 7.38
CA TRP A 117 -2.83 -10.55 7.16
C TRP A 117 -3.52 -11.00 8.46
N LYS A 118 -2.77 -11.57 9.41
CA LYS A 118 -3.26 -11.84 10.76
C LYS A 118 -3.61 -10.55 11.49
N TYR A 119 -2.74 -9.54 11.41
CA TYR A 119 -2.98 -8.22 11.99
C TYR A 119 -4.28 -7.60 11.48
N ILE A 120 -4.51 -7.59 10.16
CA ILE A 120 -5.76 -7.09 9.57
C ILE A 120 -6.97 -7.84 10.11
N LYS A 121 -6.87 -9.16 10.20
CA LYS A 121 -7.94 -10.02 10.72
C LYS A 121 -8.26 -9.75 12.20
N ASP A 122 -7.22 -9.60 13.01
CA ASP A 122 -7.36 -9.36 14.46
C ASP A 122 -7.89 -7.94 14.73
N HIS A 123 -7.56 -6.97 13.86
CA HIS A 123 -8.01 -5.57 13.96
C HIS A 123 -9.50 -5.44 13.59
N ASP A 124 -9.91 -5.90 12.41
CA ASP A 124 -11.30 -5.93 11.96
C ASP A 124 -11.54 -7.08 10.99
N ILE A 125 -12.35 -8.07 11.41
CA ILE A 125 -12.69 -9.23 10.59
C ILE A 125 -13.46 -8.85 9.33
N ARG A 126 -14.26 -7.78 9.33
CA ARG A 126 -15.00 -7.30 8.15
C ARG A 126 -14.02 -6.70 7.13
N LEU A 127 -13.07 -5.89 7.61
CA LEU A 127 -12.00 -5.35 6.78
C LEU A 127 -11.16 -6.47 6.17
N PHE A 128 -10.80 -7.48 6.96
CA PHE A 128 -10.09 -8.65 6.46
C PHE A 128 -10.84 -9.33 5.31
N HIS A 129 -12.14 -9.60 5.49
CA HIS A 129 -12.94 -10.24 4.43
C HIS A 129 -13.08 -9.33 3.20
N HIS A 130 -13.24 -8.03 3.40
CA HIS A 130 -13.31 -7.07 2.29
C HIS A 130 -12.03 -7.08 1.45
N LEU A 131 -10.87 -6.91 2.08
CA LEU A 131 -9.58 -6.89 1.40
C LEU A 131 -9.19 -8.27 0.85
N ARG A 132 -9.54 -9.36 1.55
CA ARG A 132 -9.13 -10.74 1.19
C ARG A 132 -9.93 -11.31 0.04
N ASN A 133 -11.24 -11.00 -0.03
CA ASN A 133 -12.18 -11.58 -0.98
C ASN A 133 -12.35 -10.75 -2.25
N GLY A 134 -11.75 -9.56 -2.32
CA GLY A 134 -11.62 -8.78 -3.54
C GLY A 134 -10.78 -9.51 -4.60
N ILE A 135 -10.86 -9.08 -5.85
CA ILE A 135 -10.11 -9.69 -6.97
C ILE A 135 -8.60 -9.67 -6.68
N MET A 136 -8.08 -8.52 -6.27
CA MET A 136 -6.66 -8.34 -5.97
C MET A 136 -6.25 -9.12 -4.72
N GLY A 137 -7.06 -9.09 -3.66
CA GLY A 137 -6.81 -9.84 -2.44
C GLY A 137 -6.75 -11.34 -2.66
N ASN A 138 -7.67 -11.89 -3.45
CA ASN A 138 -7.65 -13.30 -3.84
C ASN A 138 -6.41 -13.65 -4.66
N ALA A 139 -6.09 -12.86 -5.68
CA ALA A 139 -4.93 -13.08 -6.54
C ALA A 139 -3.60 -13.08 -5.75
N MET A 140 -3.47 -12.21 -4.72
CA MET A 140 -2.25 -12.10 -3.91
C MET A 140 -2.15 -13.14 -2.78
N ASN A 141 -3.22 -13.88 -2.51
CA ASN A 141 -3.27 -14.85 -1.41
C ASN A 141 -3.57 -16.29 -1.86
N LEU A 142 -3.23 -16.61 -3.09
CA LEU A 142 -3.30 -17.97 -3.59
C LEU A 142 -2.38 -18.91 -2.78
N PRO A 143 -2.83 -20.14 -2.47
CA PRO A 143 -2.09 -21.03 -1.59
C PRO A 143 -0.85 -21.65 -2.27
N GLY A 144 0.13 -22.00 -1.45
CA GLY A 144 1.29 -22.77 -1.86
C GLY A 144 2.27 -22.05 -2.80
N ARG A 145 3.27 -22.80 -3.25
CA ARG A 145 4.32 -22.26 -4.17
C ARG A 145 3.74 -21.93 -5.56
N GLY A 146 2.82 -22.76 -6.06
CA GLY A 146 2.15 -22.53 -7.33
C GLY A 146 1.32 -21.24 -7.33
N GLY A 147 0.53 -21.03 -6.30
CA GLY A 147 -0.26 -19.82 -6.13
C GLY A 147 0.60 -18.55 -6.11
N ARG A 148 1.73 -18.56 -5.40
CA ARG A 148 2.69 -17.43 -5.41
C ARG A 148 3.24 -17.12 -6.80
N LYS A 149 3.54 -18.15 -7.61
CA LYS A 149 4.00 -17.95 -9.01
C LYS A 149 2.92 -17.27 -9.86
N ILE A 150 1.66 -17.66 -9.68
CA ILE A 150 0.52 -17.03 -10.37
C ILE A 150 0.36 -15.58 -9.93
N SER A 151 0.43 -15.29 -8.62
CA SER A 151 0.38 -13.92 -8.10
C SER A 151 1.47 -13.03 -8.70
N VAL A 152 2.70 -13.54 -8.79
CA VAL A 152 3.82 -12.81 -9.40
C VAL A 152 3.62 -12.60 -10.90
N ALA A 153 3.09 -13.60 -11.62
CA ALA A 153 2.80 -13.47 -13.05
C ALA A 153 1.71 -12.43 -13.31
N ALA A 154 0.63 -12.45 -12.53
CA ALA A 154 -0.45 -11.48 -12.60
C ALA A 154 0.07 -10.04 -12.33
N TYR A 155 0.91 -9.86 -11.32
CA TYR A 155 1.54 -8.57 -11.03
C TYR A 155 2.41 -8.08 -12.20
N LYS A 156 3.27 -8.94 -12.77
CA LYS A 156 4.10 -8.57 -13.93
C LYS A 156 3.26 -8.19 -15.15
N LEU A 157 2.14 -8.87 -15.35
CA LEU A 157 1.20 -8.54 -16.42
C LEU A 157 0.56 -7.17 -16.20
N SER A 158 0.10 -6.89 -14.97
CA SER A 158 -0.47 -5.58 -14.63
C SER A 158 0.52 -4.43 -14.82
N GLN A 159 1.81 -4.63 -14.48
CA GLN A 159 2.86 -3.65 -14.75
C GLN A 159 2.99 -3.31 -16.25
N LYS A 160 2.93 -4.34 -17.12
CA LYS A 160 3.00 -4.12 -18.57
C LYS A 160 1.78 -3.39 -19.14
N ILE A 161 0.58 -3.66 -18.58
CA ILE A 161 -0.67 -3.06 -19.08
C ILE A 161 -0.80 -1.61 -18.60
N VAL A 162 -0.45 -1.34 -17.35
CA VAL A 162 -0.63 -0.02 -16.71
C VAL A 162 0.60 0.89 -16.90
N GLY A 163 1.72 0.34 -17.39
CA GLY A 163 2.93 1.12 -17.69
C GLY A 163 3.71 1.56 -16.44
N PHE A 164 3.58 0.87 -15.32
CA PHE A 164 4.46 1.07 -14.16
C PHE A 164 5.77 0.34 -14.38
N ASN A 165 6.78 1.05 -14.85
CA ASN A 165 8.17 0.58 -14.89
C ASN A 165 8.92 1.03 -13.65
#